data_ff78251aeb224041c6cc4b3234e18147
#
_entry.id   ff78251aeb224041c6cc4b3234e18147
#
_cell.length_a   1.000
_cell.length_b   1.000
_cell.length_c   1.000
_cell.angle_alpha   90.00
_cell.angle_beta   90.00
_cell.angle_gamma   90.00
#
_symmetry.space_group_name_H-M   'P 1'
#
loop_
_entity.id
_entity.type
_entity.pdbx_description
1 polymer ?
#
loop_
_entity_poly.entity_id
_entity_poly.type
_entity_poly.pdbx_seq_one_letter_code
_entity_poly.pdbx_strand_id
1 'polypeptide(L)'
;MTFSSPLLRFAPSPTGYLHIGNARVALLNALLAQKLGGDFMLRIDDTDTERSKEEYASAIREDLQWLGITWQREEQQSLRFQRYQAALEQLKASGRAYACYDTPEELDLMRKTALGAGRPPIYDRSALRLTTAERAAYEAEGRQPHWRFKLNDSAIDWTDMARGDVHFDAKNLSDPVLYRADGRPLYTITSVVDDGDFSVSHILRGEDHVSNTATQIQLFEALGFAVPEFAHLPLLVGADGKPLSKRWSSDSLKAMCADYEPEALGAFLVALGTSLAAEPVESLETLLESFDIAAYGKASPRFDVDALDALNGRQLQHGDHVRFFLRLAELGIPEEKAADFWAVISGNLGKFSEAKDWWRIINEAPDEIAMTAEDTEFCQAAAALITDAVATKEGYQDWMKQLKKTTGRKGKSLFMPIRHGLTGRSGGPELDRLIALMGVEAAQKRLGRN
;
A
#
# COMPACT_ATOMS: atom_id res chain seq x y z
N MET A 1 22.18 17.74 -19.71
CA MET A 1 21.34 18.81 -19.13
C MET A 1 21.23 18.52 -17.65
N THR A 2 21.34 19.51 -16.78
CA THR A 2 21.20 19.36 -15.33
C THR A 2 19.78 19.78 -14.94
N PHE A 3 19.15 19.07 -14.03
CA PHE A 3 17.84 19.43 -13.49
C PHE A 3 17.97 20.71 -12.64
N SER A 4 17.02 21.63 -12.74
CA SER A 4 17.05 22.90 -12.01
C SER A 4 16.63 22.77 -10.55
N SER A 5 15.73 21.83 -10.26
CA SER A 5 15.28 21.43 -8.93
C SER A 5 14.84 19.96 -8.97
N PRO A 6 14.93 19.23 -7.86
CA PRO A 6 14.40 17.87 -7.79
C PRO A 6 12.90 17.84 -8.05
N LEU A 7 12.44 16.95 -8.92
CA LEU A 7 11.03 16.62 -9.12
C LEU A 7 10.89 15.10 -9.15
N LEU A 8 10.03 14.60 -8.28
CA LEU A 8 9.65 13.20 -8.24
C LEU A 8 8.18 13.06 -8.60
N ARG A 9 7.76 11.83 -8.94
CA ARG A 9 6.36 11.59 -9.31
C ARG A 9 5.87 10.23 -8.84
N PHE A 10 4.58 10.18 -8.52
CA PHE A 10 3.81 8.95 -8.49
C PHE A 10 2.89 8.92 -9.71
N ALA A 11 2.91 7.81 -10.46
CA ALA A 11 2.27 7.72 -11.77
C ALA A 11 1.35 6.48 -11.86
N PRO A 12 0.24 6.45 -11.11
CA PRO A 12 -0.67 5.31 -11.11
C PRO A 12 -1.60 5.32 -12.33
N SER A 13 -1.92 4.12 -12.84
CA SER A 13 -3.02 3.95 -13.80
C SER A 13 -4.34 3.76 -13.03
N PRO A 14 -5.40 4.55 -13.30
CA PRO A 14 -6.66 4.49 -12.57
C PRO A 14 -7.56 3.34 -13.08
N THR A 15 -7.04 2.10 -13.00
CA THR A 15 -7.72 0.86 -13.44
C THR A 15 -8.27 0.05 -12.27
N GLY A 16 -8.15 0.55 -11.05
CA GLY A 16 -8.60 -0.03 -9.79
C GLY A 16 -8.17 0.83 -8.60
N TYR A 17 -8.60 0.45 -7.40
CA TYR A 17 -8.19 1.10 -6.16
C TYR A 17 -6.70 0.88 -5.88
N LEU A 18 -6.06 1.82 -5.16
CA LEU A 18 -4.67 1.65 -4.74
C LEU A 18 -4.55 0.46 -3.78
N HIS A 19 -3.54 -0.36 -4.02
CA HIS A 19 -3.12 -1.37 -3.07
C HIS A 19 -1.91 -0.89 -2.25
N ILE A 20 -1.63 -1.57 -1.17
CA ILE A 20 -0.60 -1.20 -0.21
C ILE A 20 0.80 -1.02 -0.83
N GLY A 21 1.14 -1.79 -1.86
CA GLY A 21 2.41 -1.65 -2.59
C GLY A 21 2.50 -0.32 -3.34
N ASN A 22 1.38 0.14 -3.95
CA ASN A 22 1.32 1.45 -4.60
C ASN A 22 1.40 2.58 -3.57
N ALA A 23 0.70 2.44 -2.44
CA ALA A 23 0.75 3.39 -1.33
C ALA A 23 2.19 3.57 -0.82
N ARG A 24 2.94 2.47 -0.66
CA ARG A 24 4.36 2.51 -0.30
C ARG A 24 5.19 3.29 -1.31
N VAL A 25 5.02 3.00 -2.61
CA VAL A 25 5.76 3.72 -3.66
C VAL A 25 5.42 5.20 -3.65
N ALA A 26 4.15 5.57 -3.50
CA ALA A 26 3.74 6.97 -3.42
C ALA A 26 4.36 7.68 -2.22
N LEU A 27 4.27 7.09 -1.02
CA LEU A 27 4.83 7.63 0.21
C LEU A 27 6.34 7.84 0.11
N LEU A 28 7.08 6.83 -0.37
CA LEU A 28 8.54 6.93 -0.47
C LEU A 28 8.98 7.95 -1.54
N ASN A 29 8.22 8.14 -2.63
CA ASN A 29 8.46 9.24 -3.57
C ASN A 29 8.25 10.61 -2.92
N ALA A 30 7.16 10.80 -2.16
CA ALA A 30 6.86 12.05 -1.47
C ALA A 30 7.94 12.38 -0.43
N LEU A 31 8.36 11.39 0.38
CA LEU A 31 9.43 11.56 1.36
C LEU A 31 10.78 11.87 0.70
N LEU A 32 11.11 11.20 -0.41
CA LEU A 32 12.35 11.47 -1.13
C LEU A 32 12.33 12.88 -1.75
N ALA A 33 11.20 13.31 -2.34
CA ALA A 33 11.05 14.66 -2.86
C ALA A 33 11.30 15.71 -1.77
N GLN A 34 10.67 15.55 -0.62
CA GLN A 34 10.83 16.45 0.52
C GLN A 34 12.27 16.43 1.07
N LYS A 35 12.91 15.25 1.18
CA LYS A 35 14.30 15.11 1.64
C LYS A 35 15.29 15.82 0.71
N LEU A 36 15.03 15.82 -0.58
CA LEU A 36 15.84 16.50 -1.59
C LEU A 36 15.50 18.00 -1.72
N GLY A 37 14.51 18.52 -0.99
CA GLY A 37 14.05 19.89 -1.10
C GLY A 37 13.38 20.18 -2.45
N GLY A 38 12.77 19.17 -3.05
CA GLY A 38 12.12 19.23 -4.36
C GLY A 38 10.59 19.12 -4.29
N ASP A 39 9.97 19.04 -5.46
CA ASP A 39 8.53 18.92 -5.64
C ASP A 39 8.12 17.46 -5.88
N PHE A 40 6.87 17.16 -5.53
CA PHE A 40 6.22 15.89 -5.81
C PHE A 40 5.02 16.09 -6.75
N MET A 41 4.93 15.27 -7.80
CA MET A 41 3.88 15.31 -8.81
C MET A 41 3.03 14.04 -8.77
N LEU A 42 1.72 14.20 -8.82
CA LEU A 42 0.79 13.12 -9.14
C LEU A 42 0.54 13.14 -10.66
N ARG A 43 0.80 12.02 -11.34
CA ARG A 43 0.46 11.85 -12.76
C ARG A 43 -0.51 10.68 -12.91
N ILE A 44 -1.69 10.95 -13.42
CA ILE A 44 -2.69 9.91 -13.72
C ILE A 44 -2.38 9.32 -15.09
N ASP A 45 -1.90 8.07 -15.12
CA ASP A 45 -1.52 7.36 -16.34
C ASP A 45 -2.75 6.61 -16.91
N ASP A 46 -3.64 7.36 -17.57
CA ASP A 46 -4.97 6.93 -18.04
C ASP A 46 -5.06 6.75 -19.56
N THR A 47 -3.96 6.40 -20.22
CA THR A 47 -3.94 6.17 -21.68
C THR A 47 -4.76 4.95 -22.12
N ASP A 48 -5.05 4.01 -21.23
CA ASP A 48 -6.00 2.92 -21.44
C ASP A 48 -7.40 3.38 -21.06
N THR A 49 -8.07 4.05 -21.99
CA THR A 49 -9.40 4.66 -21.77
C THR A 49 -10.52 3.66 -21.54
N GLU A 50 -10.33 2.38 -21.88
CA GLU A 50 -11.31 1.33 -21.65
C GLU A 50 -11.33 0.89 -20.17
N ARG A 51 -10.16 0.82 -19.53
CA ARG A 51 -10.01 0.37 -18.14
C ARG A 51 -9.90 1.51 -17.14
N SER A 52 -9.49 2.68 -17.58
CA SER A 52 -9.36 3.86 -16.71
C SER A 52 -10.72 4.46 -16.40
N LYS A 53 -10.98 4.75 -15.13
CA LYS A 53 -12.22 5.34 -14.65
C LYS A 53 -11.95 6.49 -13.71
N GLU A 54 -12.76 7.57 -13.81
CA GLU A 54 -12.64 8.72 -12.91
C GLU A 54 -12.89 8.35 -11.44
N GLU A 55 -13.74 7.36 -11.18
CA GLU A 55 -13.94 6.81 -9.83
C GLU A 55 -12.62 6.39 -9.18
N TYR A 56 -11.76 5.69 -9.93
CA TYR A 56 -10.46 5.26 -9.40
C TYR A 56 -9.46 6.40 -9.32
N ALA A 57 -9.50 7.36 -10.24
CA ALA A 57 -8.66 8.55 -10.17
C ALA A 57 -8.99 9.40 -8.93
N SER A 58 -10.28 9.58 -8.63
CA SER A 58 -10.75 10.27 -7.42
C SER A 58 -10.32 9.51 -6.15
N ALA A 59 -10.51 8.18 -6.12
CA ALA A 59 -10.08 7.36 -4.99
C ALA A 59 -8.56 7.42 -4.77
N ILE A 60 -7.74 7.47 -5.83
CA ILE A 60 -6.28 7.66 -5.71
C ILE A 60 -5.95 8.97 -4.99
N ARG A 61 -6.63 10.08 -5.36
CA ARG A 61 -6.41 11.38 -4.70
C ARG A 61 -6.81 11.34 -3.23
N GLU A 62 -7.99 10.76 -2.92
CA GLU A 62 -8.49 10.58 -1.55
C GLU A 62 -7.53 9.73 -0.71
N ASP A 63 -7.07 8.61 -1.25
CA ASP A 63 -6.15 7.68 -0.59
C ASP A 63 -4.80 8.35 -0.26
N LEU A 64 -4.25 9.14 -1.20
CA LEU A 64 -3.00 9.89 -0.99
C LEU A 64 -3.18 10.99 0.06
N GLN A 65 -4.29 11.74 0.01
CA GLN A 65 -4.61 12.76 0.99
C GLN A 65 -4.80 12.18 2.38
N TRP A 66 -5.47 11.03 2.49
CA TRP A 66 -5.62 10.32 3.76
C TRP A 66 -4.26 9.92 4.34
N LEU A 67 -3.30 9.48 3.50
CA LEU A 67 -1.92 9.21 3.91
C LEU A 67 -1.12 10.49 4.25
N GLY A 68 -1.73 11.69 4.16
CA GLY A 68 -1.02 12.95 4.38
C GLY A 68 -0.07 13.35 3.23
N ILE A 69 -0.16 12.69 2.07
CA ILE A 69 0.66 13.00 0.91
C ILE A 69 0.02 14.15 0.13
N THR A 70 0.78 15.22 -0.05
CA THR A 70 0.40 16.36 -0.88
C THR A 70 1.28 16.44 -2.11
N TRP A 71 0.78 17.06 -3.19
CA TRP A 71 1.52 17.25 -4.44
C TRP A 71 1.39 18.68 -4.93
N GLN A 72 2.46 19.19 -5.53
CA GLN A 72 2.54 20.55 -6.05
C GLN A 72 2.03 20.62 -7.48
N ARG A 73 1.98 19.47 -8.18
CA ARG A 73 1.56 19.39 -9.58
C ARG A 73 0.75 18.13 -9.82
N GLU A 74 -0.30 18.25 -10.63
CA GLU A 74 -1.06 17.11 -11.12
C GLU A 74 -1.17 17.15 -12.64
N GLU A 75 -0.98 15.98 -13.29
CA GLU A 75 -1.02 15.83 -14.74
C GLU A 75 -1.81 14.58 -15.11
N GLN A 76 -2.35 14.58 -16.34
CA GLN A 76 -3.16 13.47 -16.85
C GLN A 76 -2.72 13.10 -18.27
N GLN A 77 -2.39 11.83 -18.50
CA GLN A 77 -1.81 11.39 -19.77
C GLN A 77 -2.78 11.44 -20.94
N SER A 78 -4.07 11.18 -20.73
CA SER A 78 -5.08 11.22 -21.78
C SER A 78 -5.20 12.60 -22.45
N LEU A 79 -4.78 13.67 -21.80
CA LEU A 79 -4.77 15.03 -22.36
C LEU A 79 -3.56 15.32 -23.25
N ARG A 80 -2.62 14.37 -23.40
CA ARG A 80 -1.30 14.59 -24.00
C ARG A 80 -1.03 13.74 -25.25
N PHE A 81 -2.01 13.07 -25.82
CA PHE A 81 -1.82 12.19 -27.00
C PHE A 81 -1.10 12.85 -28.17
N GLN A 82 -1.38 14.13 -28.45
CA GLN A 82 -0.69 14.88 -29.50
C GLN A 82 0.82 15.01 -29.24
N ARG A 83 1.20 15.17 -27.97
CA ARG A 83 2.61 15.24 -27.57
C ARG A 83 3.33 13.92 -27.77
N TYR A 84 2.68 12.80 -27.46
CA TYR A 84 3.24 11.46 -27.70
C TYR A 84 3.38 11.18 -29.19
N GLN A 85 2.40 11.59 -30.00
CA GLN A 85 2.49 11.47 -31.45
C GLN A 85 3.68 12.28 -32.02
N ALA A 86 3.89 13.50 -31.54
CA ALA A 86 5.04 14.32 -31.97
C ALA A 86 6.39 13.65 -31.61
N ALA A 87 6.47 13.02 -30.43
CA ALA A 87 7.66 12.25 -30.02
C ALA A 87 7.89 11.03 -30.93
N LEU A 88 6.82 10.31 -31.30
CA LEU A 88 6.93 9.21 -32.26
C LEU A 88 7.48 9.70 -33.62
N GLU A 89 6.97 10.82 -34.16
CA GLU A 89 7.45 11.37 -35.42
C GLU A 89 8.93 11.80 -35.33
N GLN A 90 9.36 12.37 -34.19
CA GLN A 90 10.78 12.67 -33.95
C GLN A 90 11.64 11.40 -34.00
N LEU A 91 11.19 10.30 -33.37
CA LEU A 91 11.89 9.02 -33.38
C LEU A 91 11.92 8.38 -34.77
N LYS A 92 10.85 8.50 -35.56
CA LYS A 92 10.82 8.07 -36.99
C LYS A 92 11.83 8.86 -37.82
N ALA A 93 11.85 10.18 -37.68
CA ALA A 93 12.77 11.03 -38.45
C ALA A 93 14.24 10.75 -38.11
N SER A 94 14.56 10.40 -36.86
CA SER A 94 15.90 10.00 -36.43
C SER A 94 16.26 8.52 -36.71
N GLY A 95 15.35 7.73 -37.30
CA GLY A 95 15.53 6.31 -37.54
C GLY A 95 15.55 5.43 -36.27
N ARG A 96 15.09 5.99 -35.15
CA ARG A 96 15.00 5.28 -33.86
C ARG A 96 13.63 4.61 -33.65
N ALA A 97 12.64 4.88 -34.50
CA ALA A 97 11.39 4.12 -34.55
C ALA A 97 11.16 3.53 -35.91
N TYR A 98 10.66 2.31 -35.99
CA TYR A 98 10.37 1.61 -37.22
C TYR A 98 9.02 0.90 -37.21
N ALA A 99 8.40 0.80 -38.39
CA ALA A 99 7.14 0.11 -38.61
C ALA A 99 7.31 -1.41 -38.56
N CYS A 100 6.41 -2.09 -37.88
CA CYS A 100 6.37 -3.55 -37.77
C CYS A 100 4.94 -4.00 -38.08
N TYR A 101 4.79 -4.92 -39.03
CA TYR A 101 3.49 -5.39 -39.53
C TYR A 101 3.13 -6.79 -39.02
N ASP A 102 3.98 -7.39 -38.16
CA ASP A 102 3.71 -8.71 -37.58
C ASP A 102 2.44 -8.69 -36.76
N THR A 103 1.56 -9.69 -36.94
CA THR A 103 0.35 -9.83 -36.15
C THR A 103 0.64 -10.39 -34.77
N PRO A 104 -0.29 -10.29 -33.80
CA PRO A 104 -0.13 -10.91 -32.48
C PRO A 104 0.16 -12.42 -32.57
N GLU A 105 -0.47 -13.13 -33.51
CA GLU A 105 -0.31 -14.57 -33.74
C GLU A 105 1.12 -14.89 -34.28
N GLU A 106 1.60 -14.08 -35.20
CA GLU A 106 2.97 -14.21 -35.76
C GLU A 106 3.99 -13.97 -34.66
N LEU A 107 3.83 -12.93 -33.84
CA LEU A 107 4.71 -12.62 -32.70
C LEU A 107 4.69 -13.73 -31.63
N ASP A 108 3.51 -14.30 -31.33
CA ASP A 108 3.41 -15.40 -30.38
C ASP A 108 4.09 -16.68 -30.91
N LEU A 109 3.96 -16.96 -32.21
CA LEU A 109 4.65 -18.05 -32.85
C LEU A 109 6.18 -17.87 -32.81
N MET A 110 6.69 -16.68 -33.09
CA MET A 110 8.11 -16.34 -32.97
C MET A 110 8.62 -16.57 -31.54
N ARG A 111 7.85 -16.09 -30.57
CA ARG A 111 8.15 -16.28 -29.14
C ARG A 111 8.21 -17.76 -28.75
N LYS A 112 7.22 -18.54 -29.14
CA LYS A 112 7.16 -20.00 -28.84
C LYS A 112 8.31 -20.73 -29.50
N THR A 113 8.65 -20.38 -30.76
CA THR A 113 9.77 -20.97 -31.49
C THR A 113 11.11 -20.67 -30.83
N ALA A 114 11.34 -19.43 -30.40
CA ALA A 114 12.56 -19.05 -29.68
C ALA A 114 12.69 -19.83 -28.35
N LEU A 115 11.62 -19.88 -27.54
CA LEU A 115 11.60 -20.62 -26.28
C LEU A 115 11.79 -22.13 -26.50
N GLY A 116 11.15 -22.72 -27.51
CA GLY A 116 11.34 -24.13 -27.88
C GLY A 116 12.77 -24.47 -28.29
N ALA A 117 13.51 -23.50 -28.82
CA ALA A 117 14.93 -23.62 -29.17
C ALA A 117 15.88 -23.22 -28.03
N GLY A 118 15.36 -23.01 -26.77
CA GLY A 118 16.17 -22.59 -25.64
C GLY A 118 16.74 -21.17 -25.74
N ARG A 119 16.20 -20.33 -26.61
CA ARG A 119 16.63 -18.95 -26.83
C ARG A 119 15.67 -17.95 -26.16
N PRO A 120 16.17 -16.79 -25.68
CA PRO A 120 15.29 -15.74 -25.16
C PRO A 120 14.37 -15.23 -26.29
N PRO A 121 13.10 -14.88 -25.97
CA PRO A 121 12.10 -14.43 -26.95
C PRO A 121 12.31 -12.95 -27.35
N ILE A 122 13.47 -12.67 -27.94
CA ILE A 122 13.85 -11.34 -28.43
C ILE A 122 13.32 -11.18 -29.85
N TYR A 123 12.74 -10.04 -30.18
CA TYR A 123 12.32 -9.73 -31.55
C TYR A 123 13.54 -9.62 -32.47
N ASP A 124 13.53 -10.36 -33.56
CA ASP A 124 14.68 -10.53 -34.47
C ASP A 124 14.91 -9.36 -35.44
N ARG A 125 14.14 -8.27 -35.29
CA ARG A 125 14.16 -7.09 -36.15
C ARG A 125 13.86 -7.39 -37.62
N SER A 126 13.07 -8.47 -37.91
CA SER A 126 12.67 -8.84 -39.28
C SER A 126 12.05 -7.68 -40.05
N ALA A 127 11.24 -6.85 -39.37
CA ALA A 127 10.59 -5.68 -39.98
C ALA A 127 11.59 -4.64 -40.54
N LEU A 128 12.81 -4.56 -40.01
CA LEU A 128 13.85 -3.66 -40.58
C LEU A 128 14.38 -4.14 -41.95
N ARG A 129 14.20 -5.42 -42.28
CA ARG A 129 14.64 -6.02 -43.54
C ARG A 129 13.60 -5.93 -44.65
N LEU A 130 12.36 -5.52 -44.34
CA LEU A 130 11.28 -5.38 -45.31
C LEU A 130 11.60 -4.31 -46.34
N THR A 131 11.44 -4.68 -47.61
CA THR A 131 11.51 -3.76 -48.73
C THR A 131 10.29 -2.82 -48.76
N THR A 132 10.41 -1.74 -49.52
CA THR A 132 9.27 -0.81 -49.72
C THR A 132 8.07 -1.52 -50.37
N ALA A 133 8.31 -2.48 -51.29
CA ALA A 133 7.27 -3.24 -51.95
C ALA A 133 6.54 -4.17 -50.97
N GLU A 134 7.25 -4.86 -50.06
CA GLU A 134 6.65 -5.71 -49.04
C GLU A 134 5.81 -4.91 -48.03
N ARG A 135 6.29 -3.75 -47.61
CA ARG A 135 5.50 -2.86 -46.76
C ARG A 135 4.21 -2.40 -47.43
N ALA A 136 4.31 -1.98 -48.69
CA ALA A 136 3.14 -1.58 -49.47
C ALA A 136 2.14 -2.75 -49.66
N ALA A 137 2.63 -3.99 -49.80
CA ALA A 137 1.79 -5.19 -49.88
C ALA A 137 1.02 -5.41 -48.56
N TYR A 138 1.68 -5.33 -47.42
CA TYR A 138 0.99 -5.43 -46.11
C TYR A 138 -0.05 -4.32 -45.90
N GLU A 139 0.25 -3.09 -46.32
CA GLU A 139 -0.70 -1.97 -46.24
C GLU A 139 -1.90 -2.18 -47.20
N ALA A 140 -1.66 -2.75 -48.40
CA ALA A 140 -2.72 -3.11 -49.32
C ALA A 140 -3.62 -4.26 -48.79
N GLU A 141 -3.08 -5.16 -47.97
CA GLU A 141 -3.82 -6.18 -47.23
C GLU A 141 -4.61 -5.59 -46.05
N GLY A 142 -4.49 -4.27 -45.73
CA GLY A 142 -5.16 -3.59 -44.63
C GLY A 142 -4.42 -3.70 -43.30
N ARG A 143 -3.20 -4.23 -43.28
CA ARG A 143 -2.40 -4.28 -42.05
C ARG A 143 -1.96 -2.88 -41.66
N GLN A 144 -2.24 -2.50 -40.42
CA GLN A 144 -1.72 -1.25 -39.81
C GLN A 144 -0.43 -1.57 -39.04
N PRO A 145 0.63 -0.76 -39.17
CA PRO A 145 1.86 -1.00 -38.46
C PRO A 145 1.73 -0.66 -36.98
N HIS A 146 2.30 -1.48 -36.12
CA HIS A 146 2.71 -1.06 -34.81
C HIS A 146 4.16 -0.52 -34.86
N TRP A 147 4.53 0.37 -33.93
CA TRP A 147 5.82 1.04 -33.95
C TRP A 147 6.72 0.54 -32.84
N ARG A 148 7.93 0.11 -33.17
CA ARG A 148 8.96 -0.32 -32.20
C ARG A 148 10.08 0.69 -32.12
N PHE A 149 10.62 0.85 -30.90
CA PHE A 149 11.85 1.61 -30.67
C PHE A 149 13.06 0.76 -31.01
N LYS A 150 13.94 1.26 -31.83
CA LYS A 150 15.19 0.57 -32.21
C LYS A 150 16.24 0.83 -31.14
N LEU A 151 16.56 -0.18 -30.33
CA LEU A 151 17.66 -0.13 -29.38
C LEU A 151 19.01 -0.12 -30.08
N ASN A 152 19.96 0.63 -29.58
CA ASN A 152 21.37 0.51 -29.94
C ASN A 152 21.97 -0.72 -29.28
N ASP A 153 22.81 -1.44 -29.96
CA ASP A 153 23.48 -2.65 -29.45
C ASP A 153 24.68 -2.27 -28.56
N SER A 154 24.43 -1.52 -27.50
CA SER A 154 25.45 -1.05 -26.57
C SER A 154 25.13 -1.54 -25.14
N ALA A 155 26.12 -1.58 -24.27
CA ALA A 155 25.92 -1.73 -22.85
C ALA A 155 25.13 -0.53 -22.30
N ILE A 156 24.27 -0.78 -21.35
CA ILE A 156 23.46 0.22 -20.63
C ILE A 156 23.75 0.06 -19.15
N ASP A 157 24.43 1.04 -18.59
CA ASP A 157 24.87 1.06 -17.21
C ASP A 157 24.26 2.24 -16.48
N TRP A 158 23.81 2.02 -15.26
CA TRP A 158 23.41 3.10 -14.35
C TRP A 158 23.61 2.69 -12.90
N THR A 159 23.79 3.68 -12.03
CA THR A 159 23.77 3.45 -10.59
C THR A 159 22.35 3.69 -10.06
N ASP A 160 21.75 2.65 -9.51
CA ASP A 160 20.43 2.71 -8.90
C ASP A 160 20.56 3.09 -7.42
N MET A 161 19.78 4.05 -6.95
CA MET A 161 19.87 4.59 -5.59
C MET A 161 19.63 3.53 -4.50
N ALA A 162 18.81 2.50 -4.79
CA ALA A 162 18.49 1.44 -3.84
C ALA A 162 19.27 0.13 -4.14
N ARG A 163 19.60 -0.14 -5.40
CA ARG A 163 20.17 -1.42 -5.83
C ARG A 163 21.68 -1.35 -6.09
N GLY A 164 22.26 -0.16 -6.20
CA GLY A 164 23.64 0.06 -6.63
C GLY A 164 23.80 -0.13 -8.15
N ASP A 165 24.96 -0.53 -8.60
CA ASP A 165 25.28 -0.63 -10.01
C ASP A 165 24.44 -1.71 -10.71
N VAL A 166 23.87 -1.34 -11.86
CA VAL A 166 23.03 -2.18 -12.71
C VAL A 166 23.58 -2.15 -14.12
N HIS A 167 23.73 -3.33 -14.72
CA HIS A 167 24.25 -3.53 -16.08
C HIS A 167 23.26 -4.31 -16.94
N PHE A 168 23.03 -3.84 -18.16
CA PHE A 168 22.29 -4.56 -19.21
C PHE A 168 23.07 -4.53 -20.53
N ASP A 169 23.14 -5.68 -21.21
CA ASP A 169 23.53 -5.74 -22.61
C ASP A 169 22.26 -5.61 -23.48
N ALA A 170 22.17 -4.53 -24.26
CA ALA A 170 20.99 -4.26 -25.09
C ALA A 170 20.69 -5.37 -26.10
N LYS A 171 21.69 -6.20 -26.48
CA LYS A 171 21.49 -7.38 -27.34
C LYS A 171 20.55 -8.41 -26.72
N ASN A 172 20.42 -8.41 -25.40
CA ASN A 172 19.53 -9.30 -24.64
C ASN A 172 18.15 -8.69 -24.41
N LEU A 173 17.89 -7.50 -24.95
CA LEU A 173 16.61 -6.81 -24.86
C LEU A 173 15.89 -6.83 -26.20
N SER A 174 14.56 -6.94 -26.16
CA SER A 174 13.73 -6.81 -27.34
C SER A 174 13.40 -5.34 -27.59
N ASP A 175 13.46 -4.90 -28.85
CA ASP A 175 12.97 -3.57 -29.21
C ASP A 175 11.52 -3.38 -28.76
N PRO A 176 11.23 -2.44 -27.83
CA PRO A 176 9.89 -2.31 -27.26
C PRO A 176 8.90 -1.72 -28.25
N VAL A 177 7.65 -2.13 -28.14
CA VAL A 177 6.57 -1.47 -28.86
C VAL A 177 6.26 -0.15 -28.20
N LEU A 178 6.24 0.93 -28.97
CA LEU A 178 5.87 2.28 -28.53
C LEU A 178 4.40 2.59 -28.81
N TYR A 179 3.91 2.15 -29.96
CA TYR A 179 2.54 2.37 -30.43
C TYR A 179 1.95 1.07 -30.97
N ARG A 180 0.73 0.78 -30.62
CA ARG A 180 -0.05 -0.32 -31.21
C ARG A 180 -0.53 0.00 -32.61
N ALA A 181 -0.93 -1.01 -33.37
CA ALA A 181 -1.53 -0.86 -34.70
C ALA A 181 -2.86 -0.05 -34.69
N ASP A 182 -3.56 -0.01 -33.56
CA ASP A 182 -4.76 0.82 -33.36
C ASP A 182 -4.45 2.31 -33.08
N GLY A 183 -3.17 2.70 -33.11
CA GLY A 183 -2.72 4.07 -32.86
C GLY A 183 -2.58 4.46 -31.39
N ARG A 184 -2.79 3.54 -30.44
CA ARG A 184 -2.62 3.81 -29.01
C ARG A 184 -1.15 3.79 -28.59
N PRO A 185 -0.65 4.83 -27.90
CA PRO A 185 0.68 4.83 -27.31
C PRO A 185 0.73 3.86 -26.12
N LEU A 186 1.90 3.27 -25.88
CA LEU A 186 2.14 2.39 -24.76
C LEU A 186 2.98 3.09 -23.67
N TYR A 187 2.91 2.54 -22.46
CA TYR A 187 3.60 3.03 -21.26
C TYR A 187 5.05 3.47 -21.52
N THR A 188 5.81 2.72 -22.32
CA THR A 188 7.23 3.00 -22.55
C THR A 188 7.46 4.39 -23.12
N ILE A 189 6.67 4.82 -24.13
CA ILE A 189 6.84 6.15 -24.71
C ILE A 189 6.15 7.24 -23.88
N THR A 190 4.94 6.98 -23.37
CA THR A 190 4.19 7.99 -22.63
C THR A 190 4.91 8.40 -21.35
N SER A 191 5.43 7.43 -20.58
CA SER A 191 6.18 7.72 -19.36
C SER A 191 7.45 8.52 -19.61
N VAL A 192 8.25 8.15 -20.65
CA VAL A 192 9.50 8.85 -20.94
C VAL A 192 9.24 10.27 -21.47
N VAL A 193 8.24 10.45 -22.33
CA VAL A 193 7.90 11.78 -22.85
C VAL A 193 7.44 12.71 -21.73
N ASP A 194 6.60 12.23 -20.82
CA ASP A 194 6.14 13.04 -19.70
C ASP A 194 7.25 13.31 -18.69
N ASP A 195 7.99 12.29 -18.29
CA ASP A 195 9.11 12.44 -17.35
C ASP A 195 10.15 13.42 -17.92
N GLY A 196 10.39 13.40 -19.24
CA GLY A 196 11.29 14.33 -19.92
C GLY A 196 10.75 15.75 -20.02
N ASP A 197 9.51 15.93 -20.49
CA ASP A 197 8.86 17.24 -20.66
C ASP A 197 8.70 17.99 -19.31
N PHE A 198 8.40 17.23 -18.24
CA PHE A 198 8.24 17.80 -16.91
C PHE A 198 9.57 17.93 -16.16
N SER A 199 10.65 17.45 -16.74
CA SER A 199 11.98 17.46 -16.12
C SER A 199 12.02 16.67 -14.80
N VAL A 200 11.36 15.51 -14.76
CA VAL A 200 11.43 14.59 -13.62
C VAL A 200 12.88 14.18 -13.42
N SER A 201 13.42 14.46 -12.24
CA SER A 201 14.82 14.22 -11.91
C SER A 201 15.10 12.85 -11.31
N HIS A 202 14.11 12.28 -10.61
CA HIS A 202 14.25 10.99 -9.93
C HIS A 202 13.00 10.13 -10.17
N ILE A 203 13.21 8.85 -10.44
CA ILE A 203 12.16 7.85 -10.69
C ILE A 203 12.29 6.72 -9.67
N LEU A 204 11.46 6.76 -8.63
CA LEU A 204 11.35 5.67 -7.65
C LEU A 204 10.12 4.83 -7.98
N ARG A 205 10.31 3.48 -8.09
CA ARG A 205 9.25 2.54 -8.50
C ARG A 205 9.55 1.10 -8.09
N GLY A 206 8.67 0.16 -8.42
CA GLY A 206 8.88 -1.27 -8.18
C GLY A 206 10.00 -1.88 -9.05
N GLU A 207 10.67 -2.90 -8.53
CA GLU A 207 11.78 -3.59 -9.20
C GLU A 207 11.38 -4.35 -10.47
N ASP A 208 10.10 -4.62 -10.66
CA ASP A 208 9.53 -5.18 -11.89
C ASP A 208 9.76 -4.31 -13.12
N HIS A 209 10.11 -3.02 -12.91
CA HIS A 209 10.46 -2.07 -13.95
C HIS A 209 11.98 -1.96 -14.25
N VAL A 210 12.85 -2.71 -13.60
CA VAL A 210 14.31 -2.61 -13.81
C VAL A 210 14.69 -2.83 -15.27
N SER A 211 14.13 -3.84 -15.93
CA SER A 211 14.38 -4.08 -17.36
C SER A 211 13.82 -2.97 -18.26
N ASN A 212 12.73 -2.32 -17.86
CA ASN A 212 12.18 -1.18 -18.59
C ASN A 212 13.11 0.02 -18.53
N THR A 213 13.84 0.20 -17.41
CA THR A 213 14.78 1.31 -17.22
C THR A 213 15.87 1.30 -18.29
N ALA A 214 16.46 0.15 -18.58
CA ALA A 214 17.47 0.05 -19.64
C ALA A 214 16.97 0.56 -21.00
N THR A 215 15.73 0.22 -21.36
CA THR A 215 15.08 0.68 -22.59
C THR A 215 14.75 2.17 -22.54
N GLN A 216 14.26 2.64 -21.39
CA GLN A 216 13.85 4.03 -21.19
C GLN A 216 15.06 4.98 -21.21
N ILE A 217 16.22 4.59 -20.67
CA ILE A 217 17.46 5.37 -20.75
C ILE A 217 17.77 5.71 -22.22
N GLN A 218 17.81 4.72 -23.10
CA GLN A 218 18.04 4.96 -24.51
C GLN A 218 16.94 5.80 -25.18
N LEU A 219 15.71 5.71 -24.69
CA LEU A 219 14.59 6.50 -25.22
C LEU A 219 14.68 7.97 -24.78
N PHE A 220 15.07 8.26 -23.51
CA PHE A 220 15.39 9.62 -23.04
C PHE A 220 16.47 10.26 -23.91
N GLU A 221 17.57 9.55 -24.15
CA GLU A 221 18.67 10.01 -25.00
C GLU A 221 18.21 10.28 -26.43
N ALA A 222 17.41 9.38 -27.04
CA ALA A 222 16.95 9.49 -28.41
C ALA A 222 15.98 10.68 -28.60
N LEU A 223 15.25 11.05 -27.56
CA LEU A 223 14.37 12.22 -27.55
C LEU A 223 15.08 13.53 -27.12
N GLY A 224 16.36 13.44 -26.69
CA GLY A 224 17.15 14.58 -26.25
C GLY A 224 16.82 15.07 -24.84
N PHE A 225 16.21 14.22 -24.02
CA PHE A 225 15.94 14.51 -22.62
C PHE A 225 17.13 14.17 -21.72
N ALA A 226 17.21 14.80 -20.56
CA ALA A 226 18.09 14.35 -19.49
C ALA A 226 17.59 13.02 -18.93
N VAL A 227 18.52 12.11 -18.64
CA VAL A 227 18.19 10.82 -18.01
C VAL A 227 18.02 11.04 -16.51
N PRO A 228 16.88 10.66 -15.90
CA PRO A 228 16.67 10.76 -14.46
C PRO A 228 17.55 9.79 -13.65
N GLU A 229 17.69 10.04 -12.36
CA GLU A 229 18.17 9.05 -11.40
C GLU A 229 17.08 8.03 -11.09
N PHE A 230 17.46 6.78 -10.86
CA PHE A 230 16.50 5.69 -10.64
C PHE A 230 16.68 5.06 -9.25
N ALA A 231 15.55 4.65 -8.66
CA ALA A 231 15.49 3.82 -7.47
C ALA A 231 14.45 2.71 -7.68
N HIS A 232 14.87 1.45 -7.60
CA HIS A 232 13.98 0.30 -7.76
C HIS A 232 13.84 -0.45 -6.43
N LEU A 233 12.63 -0.41 -5.88
CA LEU A 233 12.30 -1.05 -4.61
C LEU A 233 11.82 -2.48 -4.82
N PRO A 234 12.19 -3.42 -3.94
CA PRO A 234 11.65 -4.76 -3.98
C PRO A 234 10.15 -4.76 -3.75
N LEU A 235 9.45 -5.65 -4.46
CA LEU A 235 8.00 -5.80 -4.33
C LEU A 235 7.64 -6.38 -2.97
N LEU A 236 6.50 -5.95 -2.44
CA LEU A 236 5.95 -6.51 -1.21
C LEU A 236 5.39 -7.90 -1.46
N VAL A 237 5.63 -8.82 -0.52
CA VAL A 237 5.05 -10.15 -0.51
C VAL A 237 4.22 -10.36 0.76
N GLY A 238 3.23 -11.24 0.69
CA GLY A 238 2.46 -11.63 1.85
C GLY A 238 3.26 -12.51 2.81
N ALA A 239 2.67 -12.88 3.94
CA ALA A 239 3.26 -13.79 4.92
C ALA A 239 3.63 -15.15 4.29
N ASP A 240 2.91 -15.57 3.24
CA ASP A 240 3.17 -16.79 2.46
C ASP A 240 4.28 -16.65 1.41
N GLY A 241 4.92 -15.49 1.32
CA GLY A 241 5.98 -15.17 0.34
C GLY A 241 5.47 -14.96 -1.09
N LYS A 242 4.16 -14.88 -1.32
CA LYS A 242 3.59 -14.61 -2.65
C LYS A 242 3.31 -13.12 -2.85
N PRO A 243 3.35 -12.62 -4.10
CA PRO A 243 3.01 -11.24 -4.38
C PRO A 243 1.62 -10.85 -3.85
N LEU A 244 1.50 -9.70 -3.21
CA LEU A 244 0.25 -9.20 -2.61
C LEU A 244 -0.88 -9.00 -3.63
N SER A 245 -0.56 -8.78 -4.92
CA SER A 245 -1.45 -8.27 -5.95
C SER A 245 -2.63 -9.18 -6.38
N LYS A 246 -2.79 -10.41 -5.85
CA LYS A 246 -3.79 -11.36 -6.38
C LYS A 246 -4.81 -11.95 -5.38
N ARG A 247 -4.72 -11.70 -4.08
CA ARG A 247 -5.57 -12.40 -3.10
C ARG A 247 -6.35 -11.53 -2.12
N TRP A 248 -6.11 -10.24 -2.10
CA TRP A 248 -6.62 -9.37 -1.04
C TRP A 248 -7.44 -8.23 -1.64
N SER A 249 -8.69 -8.52 -2.01
CA SER A 249 -9.68 -7.47 -2.34
C SER A 249 -10.01 -6.57 -1.14
N SER A 250 -9.61 -6.99 0.08
CA SER A 250 -9.67 -6.20 1.31
C SER A 250 -8.45 -5.28 1.50
N ASP A 251 -7.43 -5.33 0.64
CA ASP A 251 -6.16 -4.60 0.77
C ASP A 251 -6.11 -3.33 -0.06
N SER A 252 -7.24 -2.87 -0.55
CA SER A 252 -7.28 -1.51 -1.05
C SER A 252 -7.00 -0.57 0.12
N LEU A 253 -6.21 0.46 -0.12
CA LEU A 253 -5.94 1.49 0.88
C LEU A 253 -7.25 2.05 1.45
N LYS A 254 -8.24 2.24 0.60
CA LYS A 254 -9.60 2.65 0.98
C LYS A 254 -10.25 1.75 2.06
N ALA A 255 -10.05 0.43 1.98
CA ALA A 255 -10.56 -0.48 3.02
C ALA A 255 -9.81 -0.36 4.34
N MET A 256 -8.53 0.03 4.31
CA MET A 256 -7.71 0.19 5.50
C MET A 256 -7.99 1.50 6.25
N CYS A 257 -8.46 2.55 5.55
CA CYS A 257 -8.71 3.87 6.15
C CYS A 257 -9.67 3.84 7.36
N ALA A 258 -10.58 2.87 7.41
CA ALA A 258 -11.52 2.73 8.52
C ALA A 258 -10.87 2.19 9.81
N ASP A 259 -9.81 1.39 9.66
CA ASP A 259 -9.22 0.59 10.73
C ASP A 259 -7.87 1.11 11.23
N TYR A 260 -7.09 1.71 10.33
CA TYR A 260 -5.72 2.11 10.61
C TYR A 260 -5.54 3.63 10.62
N GLU A 261 -4.58 4.07 11.42
CA GLU A 261 -4.13 5.45 11.42
C GLU A 261 -3.11 5.64 10.29
N PRO A 262 -3.19 6.74 9.52
CA PRO A 262 -2.27 6.99 8.42
C PRO A 262 -0.81 7.06 8.88
N GLU A 263 -0.56 7.57 10.09
CA GLU A 263 0.77 7.63 10.69
C GLU A 263 1.33 6.24 10.98
N ALA A 264 0.51 5.32 11.52
CA ALA A 264 0.92 3.94 11.78
C ALA A 264 1.23 3.20 10.46
N LEU A 265 0.34 3.33 9.47
CA LEU A 265 0.56 2.72 8.18
C LEU A 265 1.80 3.30 7.48
N GLY A 266 1.97 4.62 7.52
CA GLY A 266 3.14 5.29 6.95
C GLY A 266 4.45 4.83 7.59
N ALA A 267 4.52 4.82 8.91
CA ALA A 267 5.70 4.33 9.65
C ALA A 267 6.01 2.86 9.32
N PHE A 268 4.98 2.02 9.24
CA PHE A 268 5.14 0.63 8.86
C PHE A 268 5.71 0.47 7.45
N LEU A 269 5.14 1.18 6.47
CA LEU A 269 5.56 1.11 5.06
C LEU A 269 6.98 1.62 4.83
N VAL A 270 7.40 2.65 5.56
CA VAL A 270 8.77 3.18 5.51
C VAL A 270 9.77 2.20 6.10
N ALA A 271 9.44 1.55 7.21
CA ALA A 271 10.33 0.58 7.85
C ALA A 271 10.49 -0.71 7.03
N LEU A 272 9.47 -1.12 6.23
CA LEU A 272 9.52 -2.34 5.45
C LEU A 272 10.71 -2.38 4.49
N GLY A 273 11.53 -3.45 4.60
CA GLY A 273 12.72 -3.66 3.77
C GLY A 273 13.96 -2.91 4.24
N THR A 274 13.90 -2.28 5.40
CA THR A 274 15.04 -1.68 6.12
C THR A 274 15.33 -2.48 7.40
N SER A 275 16.36 -2.07 8.14
CA SER A 275 16.65 -2.59 9.48
C SER A 275 15.94 -1.80 10.61
N LEU A 276 15.17 -0.78 10.27
CA LEU A 276 14.46 0.05 11.23
C LEU A 276 13.25 -0.66 11.80
N ALA A 277 13.00 -0.52 13.10
CA ALA A 277 11.73 -0.90 13.69
C ALA A 277 10.68 0.17 13.38
N ALA A 278 9.45 -0.28 13.05
CA ALA A 278 8.33 0.63 12.93
C ALA A 278 7.82 1.04 14.31
N GLU A 279 7.83 2.34 14.58
CA GLU A 279 7.35 2.93 15.85
C GLU A 279 6.25 3.95 15.59
N PRO A 280 5.36 4.21 16.57
CA PRO A 280 4.37 5.28 16.48
C PRO A 280 5.04 6.64 16.18
N VAL A 281 4.41 7.44 15.35
CA VAL A 281 4.91 8.76 14.96
C VAL A 281 3.83 9.83 15.12
N GLU A 282 4.22 11.07 15.40
CA GLU A 282 3.27 12.19 15.51
C GLU A 282 2.73 12.63 14.17
N SER A 283 3.57 12.57 13.14
CA SER A 283 3.19 12.88 11.76
C SER A 283 4.09 12.15 10.78
N LEU A 284 3.72 12.08 9.50
CA LEU A 284 4.57 11.50 8.46
C LEU A 284 5.87 12.30 8.21
N GLU A 285 5.87 13.61 8.54
CA GLU A 285 7.07 14.44 8.43
C GLU A 285 8.18 13.97 9.37
N THR A 286 7.84 13.42 10.53
CA THR A 286 8.85 12.87 11.46
C THR A 286 9.62 11.69 10.86
N LEU A 287 9.08 11.01 9.86
CA LEU A 287 9.74 9.91 9.16
C LEU A 287 10.92 10.38 8.29
N LEU A 288 10.97 11.67 7.91
CA LEU A 288 12.05 12.22 7.08
C LEU A 288 13.43 12.09 7.73
N GLU A 289 13.50 12.20 9.05
CA GLU A 289 14.78 12.13 9.78
C GLU A 289 15.43 10.75 9.61
N SER A 290 14.63 9.70 9.68
CA SER A 290 15.08 8.30 9.60
C SER A 290 15.05 7.74 8.17
N PHE A 291 14.38 8.41 7.22
CA PHE A 291 14.25 7.93 5.85
C PHE A 291 15.57 8.02 5.09
N ASP A 292 16.02 6.89 4.54
CA ASP A 292 17.16 6.80 3.63
C ASP A 292 16.86 5.76 2.54
N ILE A 293 16.84 6.22 1.28
CA ILE A 293 16.57 5.33 0.14
C ILE A 293 17.65 4.25 -0.04
N ALA A 294 18.88 4.51 0.36
CA ALA A 294 19.96 3.55 0.28
C ALA A 294 19.90 2.44 1.37
N ALA A 295 19.07 2.63 2.40
CA ALA A 295 18.88 1.65 3.47
C ALA A 295 18.00 0.45 3.07
N TYR A 296 17.32 0.52 1.91
CA TYR A 296 16.43 -0.55 1.47
C TYR A 296 17.19 -1.75 0.93
N GLY A 297 16.91 -2.92 1.49
CA GLY A 297 17.49 -4.19 1.03
C GLY A 297 16.93 -4.63 -0.33
N LYS A 298 17.63 -5.60 -0.96
CA LYS A 298 17.20 -6.17 -2.26
C LYS A 298 16.17 -7.29 -2.13
N ALA A 299 15.97 -7.82 -0.92
CA ALA A 299 15.00 -8.90 -0.67
C ALA A 299 13.57 -8.34 -0.56
N SER A 300 12.60 -9.05 -1.12
CA SER A 300 11.18 -8.68 -1.01
C SER A 300 10.72 -8.69 0.44
N PRO A 301 10.32 -7.55 1.02
CA PRO A 301 9.86 -7.50 2.40
C PRO A 301 8.46 -8.11 2.54
N ARG A 302 8.24 -8.76 3.68
CA ARG A 302 6.96 -9.38 4.01
C ARG A 302 6.04 -8.36 4.67
N PHE A 303 4.84 -8.24 4.15
CA PHE A 303 3.76 -7.47 4.76
C PHE A 303 3.09 -8.35 5.82
N ASP A 304 3.31 -8.03 7.08
CA ASP A 304 2.77 -8.73 8.25
C ASP A 304 1.65 -7.89 8.87
N VAL A 305 0.41 -8.37 8.76
CA VAL A 305 -0.77 -7.68 9.28
C VAL A 305 -0.77 -7.64 10.80
N ASP A 306 -0.33 -8.70 11.47
CA ASP A 306 -0.30 -8.74 12.93
C ASP A 306 0.68 -7.69 13.49
N ALA A 307 1.82 -7.51 12.81
CA ALA A 307 2.78 -6.47 13.16
C ALA A 307 2.22 -5.05 12.91
N LEU A 308 1.45 -4.85 11.84
CA LEU A 308 0.76 -3.59 11.59
C LEU A 308 -0.34 -3.33 12.62
N ASP A 309 -1.15 -4.34 12.97
CA ASP A 309 -2.19 -4.23 14.01
C ASP A 309 -1.57 -3.83 15.36
N ALA A 310 -0.44 -4.45 15.73
CA ALA A 310 0.28 -4.11 16.96
C ALA A 310 0.84 -2.67 16.94
N LEU A 311 1.36 -2.22 15.80
CA LEU A 311 1.82 -0.82 15.65
C LEU A 311 0.66 0.16 15.71
N ASN A 312 -0.42 -0.14 14.99
CA ASN A 312 -1.62 0.72 14.98
C ASN A 312 -2.25 0.82 16.37
N GLY A 313 -2.30 -0.29 17.12
CA GLY A 313 -2.75 -0.27 18.52
C GLY A 313 -1.92 0.66 19.39
N ARG A 314 -0.60 0.69 19.23
CA ARG A 314 0.28 1.66 19.90
C ARG A 314 0.00 3.09 19.45
N GLN A 315 -0.21 3.31 18.15
CA GLN A 315 -0.55 4.62 17.58
C GLN A 315 -1.86 5.17 18.15
N LEU A 316 -2.89 4.33 18.27
CA LEU A 316 -4.20 4.69 18.84
C LEU A 316 -4.10 5.14 20.30
N GLN A 317 -3.09 4.68 21.07
CA GLN A 317 -2.85 5.10 22.44
C GLN A 317 -2.18 6.47 22.56
N HIS A 318 -1.39 6.87 21.55
CA HIS A 318 -0.56 8.08 21.56
C HIS A 318 -1.15 9.22 20.71
N GLY A 319 -2.14 8.93 19.86
CA GLY A 319 -2.70 9.90 18.92
C GLY A 319 -3.59 10.97 19.57
N ASP A 320 -4.00 11.95 18.76
CA ASP A 320 -4.95 12.99 19.19
C ASP A 320 -6.32 12.37 19.49
N HIS A 321 -6.66 12.34 20.78
CA HIS A 321 -7.91 11.75 21.25
C HIS A 321 -9.16 12.49 20.71
N VAL A 322 -9.07 13.78 20.38
CA VAL A 322 -10.23 14.55 19.89
C VAL A 322 -10.72 14.02 18.56
N ARG A 323 -9.83 13.70 17.64
CA ARG A 323 -10.23 13.10 16.35
C ARG A 323 -10.87 11.72 16.51
N PHE A 324 -10.44 10.96 17.52
CA PHE A 324 -11.04 9.66 17.81
C PHE A 324 -12.47 9.79 18.32
N PHE A 325 -12.77 10.81 19.12
CA PHE A 325 -14.13 11.02 19.63
C PHE A 325 -15.14 11.29 18.52
N LEU A 326 -14.77 12.04 17.49
CA LEU A 326 -15.61 12.23 16.30
C LEU A 326 -15.91 10.89 15.61
N ARG A 327 -14.90 10.07 15.41
CA ARG A 327 -15.05 8.73 14.80
C ARG A 327 -15.85 7.77 15.69
N LEU A 328 -15.72 7.86 17.04
CA LEU A 328 -16.53 7.09 17.97
C LEU A 328 -18.02 7.45 17.86
N ALA A 329 -18.35 8.73 17.65
CA ALA A 329 -19.72 9.15 17.39
C ALA A 329 -20.32 8.51 16.13
N GLU A 330 -19.53 8.35 15.06
CA GLU A 330 -19.93 7.63 13.85
C GLU A 330 -20.21 6.13 14.11
N LEU A 331 -19.56 5.54 15.12
CA LEU A 331 -19.84 4.17 15.59
C LEU A 331 -21.07 4.09 16.52
N GLY A 332 -21.74 5.22 16.78
CA GLY A 332 -22.90 5.30 17.66
C GLY A 332 -22.58 5.39 19.15
N ILE A 333 -21.35 5.79 19.51
CA ILE A 333 -20.93 5.99 20.91
C ILE A 333 -21.25 7.43 21.31
N PRO A 334 -22.04 7.68 22.38
CA PRO A 334 -22.39 9.01 22.80
C PRO A 334 -21.16 9.84 23.21
N GLU A 335 -21.17 11.13 22.85
CA GLU A 335 -20.04 12.05 23.09
C GLU A 335 -19.68 12.13 24.58
N GLU A 336 -20.66 12.17 25.48
CA GLU A 336 -20.47 12.23 26.92
C GLU A 336 -19.79 10.99 27.50
N LYS A 337 -19.77 9.87 26.78
CA LYS A 337 -19.11 8.61 27.18
C LYS A 337 -17.81 8.34 26.44
N ALA A 338 -17.54 9.09 25.39
CA ALA A 338 -16.43 8.82 24.47
C ALA A 338 -15.05 8.84 25.18
N ALA A 339 -14.83 9.82 26.07
CA ALA A 339 -13.55 9.97 26.75
C ALA A 339 -13.28 8.81 27.74
N ASP A 340 -14.26 8.48 28.58
CA ASP A 340 -14.12 7.37 29.54
C ASP A 340 -14.01 6.02 28.84
N PHE A 341 -14.83 5.83 27.80
CA PHE A 341 -14.79 4.63 26.98
C PHE A 341 -13.40 4.46 26.32
N TRP A 342 -12.90 5.49 25.65
CA TRP A 342 -11.59 5.47 24.98
C TRP A 342 -10.45 5.19 25.95
N ALA A 343 -10.45 5.81 27.12
CA ALA A 343 -9.46 5.61 28.16
C ALA A 343 -9.39 4.14 28.67
N VAL A 344 -10.49 3.40 28.55
CA VAL A 344 -10.56 2.00 28.96
C VAL A 344 -10.12 1.06 27.85
N ILE A 345 -10.55 1.31 26.60
CA ILE A 345 -10.39 0.33 25.51
C ILE A 345 -9.16 0.54 24.65
N SER A 346 -8.66 1.77 24.50
CA SER A 346 -7.61 2.11 23.50
C SER A 346 -6.37 1.23 23.59
N GLY A 347 -5.95 0.83 24.79
CA GLY A 347 -4.82 -0.08 25.02
C GLY A 347 -5.05 -1.52 24.57
N ASN A 348 -6.24 -1.87 24.08
CA ASN A 348 -6.63 -3.23 23.71
C ASN A 348 -7.12 -3.33 22.26
N LEU A 349 -6.95 -2.26 21.49
CA LEU A 349 -7.33 -2.21 20.09
C LEU A 349 -6.09 -2.46 19.20
N GLY A 350 -6.25 -3.29 18.18
CA GLY A 350 -5.36 -3.33 17.03
C GLY A 350 -5.90 -2.49 15.88
N LYS A 351 -7.23 -2.44 15.75
CA LYS A 351 -7.97 -1.70 14.72
C LYS A 351 -9.02 -0.78 15.37
N PHE A 352 -9.25 0.37 14.75
CA PHE A 352 -10.22 1.33 15.28
C PHE A 352 -11.64 0.76 15.33
N SER A 353 -12.06 -0.01 14.32
CA SER A 353 -13.39 -0.63 14.25
C SER A 353 -13.70 -1.57 15.41
N GLU A 354 -12.69 -2.14 16.07
CA GLU A 354 -12.88 -3.00 17.25
C GLU A 354 -13.51 -2.26 18.43
N ALA A 355 -13.46 -0.91 18.44
CA ALA A 355 -14.16 -0.08 19.41
C ALA A 355 -15.67 -0.35 19.42
N LYS A 356 -16.27 -0.60 18.24
CA LYS A 356 -17.69 -0.95 18.13
C LYS A 356 -18.03 -2.26 18.86
N ASP A 357 -17.16 -3.24 18.77
CA ASP A 357 -17.34 -4.52 19.46
C ASP A 357 -17.25 -4.35 20.97
N TRP A 358 -16.27 -3.54 21.46
CA TRP A 358 -16.15 -3.24 22.87
C TRP A 358 -17.34 -2.44 23.38
N TRP A 359 -17.87 -1.49 22.59
CA TRP A 359 -19.08 -0.76 22.95
C TRP A 359 -20.28 -1.70 23.10
N ARG A 360 -20.45 -2.65 22.15
CA ARG A 360 -21.49 -3.68 22.26
C ARG A 360 -21.29 -4.54 23.51
N ILE A 361 -20.07 -5.03 23.76
CA ILE A 361 -19.76 -5.84 24.95
C ILE A 361 -20.08 -5.11 26.25
N ILE A 362 -19.86 -3.81 26.32
CA ILE A 362 -20.13 -3.02 27.54
C ILE A 362 -21.64 -2.86 27.76
N ASN A 363 -22.41 -2.62 26.70
CA ASN A 363 -23.85 -2.32 26.82
C ASN A 363 -24.75 -3.56 26.72
N GLU A 364 -24.29 -4.60 26.04
CA GLU A 364 -25.06 -5.83 25.81
C GLU A 364 -24.38 -7.01 26.48
N ALA A 365 -25.16 -7.88 27.10
CA ALA A 365 -24.59 -9.10 27.63
C ALA A 365 -24.30 -10.11 26.52
N PRO A 366 -23.22 -10.88 26.60
CA PRO A 366 -22.94 -11.95 25.64
C PRO A 366 -24.10 -12.96 25.58
N ASP A 367 -24.45 -13.43 24.39
CA ASP A 367 -25.58 -14.34 24.18
C ASP A 367 -25.33 -15.72 24.82
N GLU A 368 -24.17 -16.32 24.60
CA GLU A 368 -23.74 -17.56 25.21
C GLU A 368 -22.27 -17.50 25.60
N ILE A 369 -21.95 -17.99 26.80
CA ILE A 369 -20.59 -18.11 27.29
C ILE A 369 -20.34 -19.57 27.64
N ALA A 370 -19.47 -20.24 26.88
CA ALA A 370 -19.06 -21.59 27.19
C ALA A 370 -18.15 -21.59 28.44
N MET A 371 -18.70 -21.92 29.60
CA MET A 371 -18.00 -22.07 30.87
C MET A 371 -18.22 -23.45 31.45
N THR A 372 -17.26 -23.91 32.25
CA THR A 372 -17.46 -25.15 33.06
C THR A 372 -18.48 -24.89 34.17
N ALA A 373 -19.14 -25.95 34.66
CA ALA A 373 -20.07 -25.83 35.81
C ALA A 373 -19.36 -25.17 36.99
N GLU A 374 -18.11 -25.57 37.28
CA GLU A 374 -17.31 -25.01 38.37
C GLU A 374 -17.02 -23.52 38.19
N ASP A 375 -16.78 -23.04 36.95
CA ASP A 375 -16.56 -21.63 36.67
C ASP A 375 -17.88 -20.82 36.72
N THR A 376 -19.01 -21.46 36.35
CA THR A 376 -20.34 -20.85 36.51
C THR A 376 -20.68 -20.63 37.96
N GLU A 377 -20.53 -21.65 38.83
CA GLU A 377 -20.73 -21.57 40.27
C GLU A 377 -19.82 -20.48 40.89
N PHE A 378 -18.57 -20.39 40.44
CA PHE A 378 -17.63 -19.38 40.87
C PHE A 378 -18.11 -17.96 40.46
N CYS A 379 -18.59 -17.73 39.24
CA CYS A 379 -19.14 -16.45 38.80
C CYS A 379 -20.39 -16.06 39.58
N GLN A 380 -21.28 -17.00 39.93
CA GLN A 380 -22.44 -16.76 40.78
C GLN A 380 -22.02 -16.33 42.21
N ALA A 381 -21.01 -17.00 42.76
CA ALA A 381 -20.45 -16.59 44.06
C ALA A 381 -19.79 -15.19 43.98
N ALA A 382 -19.15 -14.86 42.87
CA ALA A 382 -18.57 -13.54 42.61
C ALA A 382 -19.67 -12.47 42.50
N ALA A 383 -20.78 -12.74 41.82
CA ALA A 383 -21.93 -11.85 41.71
C ALA A 383 -22.59 -11.56 43.08
N ALA A 384 -22.68 -12.57 43.96
CA ALA A 384 -23.25 -12.41 45.26
C ALA A 384 -22.43 -11.49 46.20
N LEU A 385 -21.13 -11.35 45.94
CA LEU A 385 -20.22 -10.51 46.73
C LEU A 385 -19.95 -9.13 46.09
N ILE A 386 -20.53 -8.82 44.92
CA ILE A 386 -20.32 -7.55 44.25
C ILE A 386 -21.13 -6.44 44.97
N THR A 387 -20.50 -5.30 45.14
CA THR A 387 -21.12 -4.10 45.72
C THR A 387 -20.76 -2.88 44.88
N ASP A 388 -21.47 -1.74 45.09
CA ASP A 388 -21.17 -0.51 44.32
C ASP A 388 -19.72 -0.05 44.46
N ALA A 389 -19.06 -0.41 45.57
CA ALA A 389 -17.63 -0.10 45.75
C ALA A 389 -16.72 -0.71 44.68
N VAL A 390 -17.13 -1.80 44.00
CA VAL A 390 -16.34 -2.49 42.96
C VAL A 390 -16.09 -1.59 41.73
N ALA A 391 -16.89 -0.52 41.57
CA ALA A 391 -16.62 0.49 40.53
C ALA A 391 -15.37 1.34 40.80
N THR A 392 -14.79 1.27 42.02
CA THR A 392 -13.53 1.92 42.35
C THR A 392 -12.38 0.93 42.38
N LYS A 393 -11.17 1.42 42.18
CA LYS A 393 -9.97 0.56 42.19
C LYS A 393 -9.77 -0.17 43.55
N GLU A 394 -9.98 0.55 44.65
CA GLU A 394 -9.87 0.01 45.99
C GLU A 394 -10.96 -1.03 46.27
N GLY A 395 -12.19 -0.73 45.94
CA GLY A 395 -13.31 -1.65 46.13
C GLY A 395 -13.19 -2.91 45.26
N TYR A 396 -12.69 -2.79 44.04
CA TYR A 396 -12.36 -3.94 43.20
C TYR A 396 -11.29 -4.83 43.83
N GLN A 397 -10.22 -4.23 44.37
CA GLN A 397 -9.16 -4.99 45.03
C GLN A 397 -9.68 -5.73 46.27
N ASP A 398 -10.56 -5.12 47.06
CA ASP A 398 -11.14 -5.74 48.23
C ASP A 398 -12.10 -6.87 47.86
N TRP A 399 -12.94 -6.70 46.84
CA TRP A 399 -13.77 -7.75 46.25
C TRP A 399 -12.92 -8.94 45.81
N MET A 400 -11.80 -8.72 45.08
CA MET A 400 -10.90 -9.76 44.62
C MET A 400 -10.20 -10.48 45.80
N LYS A 401 -9.81 -9.77 46.86
CA LYS A 401 -9.29 -10.38 48.10
C LYS A 401 -10.32 -11.28 48.77
N GLN A 402 -11.56 -10.83 48.85
CA GLN A 402 -12.67 -11.59 49.43
C GLN A 402 -12.93 -12.87 48.60
N LEU A 403 -13.02 -12.77 47.27
CA LEU A 403 -13.18 -13.92 46.39
C LEU A 403 -12.07 -14.94 46.56
N LYS A 404 -10.81 -14.48 46.59
CA LYS A 404 -9.64 -15.35 46.81
C LYS A 404 -9.75 -16.08 48.15
N LYS A 405 -10.20 -15.41 49.23
CA LYS A 405 -10.36 -16.00 50.56
C LYS A 405 -11.49 -17.02 50.57
N THR A 406 -12.62 -16.71 49.94
CA THR A 406 -13.82 -17.56 49.97
C THR A 406 -13.70 -18.78 49.08
N THR A 407 -13.07 -18.65 47.88
CA THR A 407 -13.05 -19.72 46.89
C THR A 407 -11.71 -20.46 46.82
N GLY A 408 -10.64 -19.92 47.40
CA GLY A 408 -9.28 -20.46 47.31
C GLY A 408 -8.60 -20.28 45.93
N ARG A 409 -9.31 -19.74 44.92
CA ARG A 409 -8.79 -19.56 43.57
C ARG A 409 -7.70 -18.46 43.50
N LYS A 410 -6.74 -18.61 42.56
CA LYS A 410 -5.62 -17.64 42.39
C LYS A 410 -5.23 -17.52 40.92
N GLY A 411 -4.62 -16.37 40.56
CA GLY A 411 -4.09 -16.14 39.21
C GLY A 411 -5.16 -16.35 38.12
N LYS A 412 -4.83 -17.05 37.06
CA LYS A 412 -5.75 -17.27 35.92
C LYS A 412 -7.10 -17.88 36.34
N SER A 413 -7.13 -18.83 37.29
CA SER A 413 -8.37 -19.46 37.72
C SER A 413 -9.30 -18.52 38.52
N LEU A 414 -8.79 -17.37 39.01
CA LEU A 414 -9.56 -16.32 39.63
C LEU A 414 -10.08 -15.29 38.63
N PHE A 415 -9.22 -14.79 37.73
CA PHE A 415 -9.53 -13.69 36.83
C PHE A 415 -10.25 -14.12 35.54
N MET A 416 -9.89 -15.27 34.97
CA MET A 416 -10.42 -15.68 33.67
C MET A 416 -11.92 -15.94 33.65
N PRO A 417 -12.50 -16.68 34.63
CA PRO A 417 -13.95 -16.89 34.66
C PRO A 417 -14.75 -15.58 34.79
N ILE A 418 -14.25 -14.64 35.60
CA ILE A 418 -14.87 -13.32 35.72
C ILE A 418 -14.83 -12.59 34.38
N ARG A 419 -13.67 -12.56 33.72
CA ARG A 419 -13.53 -11.94 32.40
C ARG A 419 -14.46 -12.57 31.37
N HIS A 420 -14.49 -13.89 31.29
CA HIS A 420 -15.40 -14.62 30.40
C HIS A 420 -16.86 -14.31 30.72
N GLY A 421 -17.27 -14.35 32.00
CA GLY A 421 -18.63 -14.06 32.44
C GLY A 421 -19.07 -12.64 32.09
N LEU A 422 -18.17 -11.66 32.14
CA LEU A 422 -18.47 -10.28 31.81
C LEU A 422 -18.46 -9.99 30.30
N THR A 423 -17.53 -10.59 29.54
CA THR A 423 -17.21 -10.16 28.17
C THR A 423 -17.33 -11.24 27.10
N GLY A 424 -17.38 -12.50 27.44
CA GLY A 424 -17.24 -13.61 26.50
C GLY A 424 -15.82 -13.77 25.90
N ARG A 425 -14.84 -12.95 26.34
CA ARG A 425 -13.48 -12.91 25.78
C ARG A 425 -12.43 -13.33 26.80
N SER A 426 -11.29 -13.84 26.30
CA SER A 426 -10.14 -14.22 27.13
C SER A 426 -9.16 -13.07 27.37
N GLY A 427 -9.17 -12.04 26.56
CA GLY A 427 -8.34 -10.82 26.63
C GLY A 427 -9.20 -9.56 26.69
N GLY A 428 -8.57 -8.42 27.00
CA GLY A 428 -9.24 -7.14 26.98
C GLY A 428 -8.83 -6.21 28.12
N PRO A 429 -9.54 -5.09 28.31
CA PRO A 429 -9.25 -4.05 29.31
C PRO A 429 -9.18 -4.56 30.74
N GLU A 430 -8.59 -3.77 31.63
CA GLU A 430 -8.59 -4.05 33.07
C GLU A 430 -10.02 -4.17 33.61
N LEU A 431 -10.26 -5.23 34.38
CA LEU A 431 -11.62 -5.57 34.82
C LEU A 431 -12.28 -4.51 35.72
N ASP A 432 -11.50 -3.85 36.57
CA ASP A 432 -11.97 -2.76 37.41
C ASP A 432 -12.55 -1.60 36.60
N ARG A 433 -11.80 -1.14 35.58
CA ARG A 433 -12.20 -0.10 34.64
C ARG A 433 -13.40 -0.53 33.78
N LEU A 434 -13.39 -1.79 33.36
CA LEU A 434 -14.46 -2.36 32.53
C LEU A 434 -15.78 -2.42 33.31
N ILE A 435 -15.74 -2.86 34.59
CA ILE A 435 -16.90 -2.90 35.48
C ILE A 435 -17.42 -1.49 35.78
N ALA A 436 -16.53 -0.53 36.02
CA ALA A 436 -16.92 0.87 36.23
C ALA A 436 -17.66 1.44 35.00
N LEU A 437 -17.20 1.12 33.80
CA LEU A 437 -17.80 1.59 32.53
C LEU A 437 -19.15 0.89 32.24
N MET A 438 -19.22 -0.42 32.49
CA MET A 438 -20.41 -1.25 32.29
C MET A 438 -21.52 -0.95 33.28
N GLY A 439 -21.14 -0.55 34.49
CA GLY A 439 -22.01 -0.43 35.67
C GLY A 439 -22.06 -1.72 36.49
N VAL A 440 -22.07 -1.53 37.81
CA VAL A 440 -21.99 -2.64 38.78
C VAL A 440 -23.22 -3.57 38.68
N GLU A 441 -24.42 -3.03 38.51
CA GLU A 441 -25.65 -3.82 38.32
C GLU A 441 -25.57 -4.73 37.08
N ALA A 442 -25.09 -4.19 35.96
CA ALA A 442 -24.91 -4.98 34.75
C ALA A 442 -23.86 -6.09 34.92
N ALA A 443 -22.75 -5.77 35.59
CA ALA A 443 -21.71 -6.75 35.89
C ALA A 443 -22.23 -7.87 36.80
N GLN A 444 -22.97 -7.52 37.86
CA GLN A 444 -23.61 -8.48 38.79
C GLN A 444 -24.58 -9.40 38.03
N LYS A 445 -25.44 -8.84 37.19
CA LYS A 445 -26.41 -9.60 36.42
C LYS A 445 -25.72 -10.56 35.43
N ARG A 446 -24.62 -10.17 34.82
CA ARG A 446 -23.87 -11.03 33.89
C ARG A 446 -23.20 -12.20 34.59
N LEU A 447 -22.53 -11.95 35.71
CA LEU A 447 -21.88 -12.98 36.49
C LEU A 447 -22.88 -13.91 37.19
N GLY A 448 -24.07 -13.46 37.52
CA GLY A 448 -25.13 -14.25 38.14
C GLY A 448 -25.98 -15.09 37.16
N ARG A 449 -25.73 -15.02 35.86
CA ARG A 449 -26.44 -15.83 34.87
C ARG A 449 -26.14 -17.32 35.05
N ASN A 450 -27.15 -18.15 34.84
CA ASN A 450 -27.06 -19.61 34.85
C ASN A 450 -26.50 -20.15 33.56
#